data_5c378a6a46e39d6d5f848482d21f03b1
#
_entry.id   5c378a6a46e39d6d5f848482d21f03b1
#
_cell.length_a   1.000
_cell.length_b   1.000
_cell.length_c   1.000
_cell.angle_alpha   90.00
_cell.angle_beta   90.00
_cell.angle_gamma   90.00
#
_symmetry.space_group_name_H-M   'P 1'
#
loop_
_entity.id
_entity.type
_entity.pdbx_description
1 polymer ?
#
loop_
_entity_poly.entity_id
_entity_poly.type
_entity_poly.pdbx_seq_one_letter_code
_entity_poly.pdbx_strand_id
1 'polypeptide(L)'
;MPFQIKQNTLNLSVPIERLTGAYYRIQRTKQNISLSCLAKELRMNKGFLSDLENGKRHFPDGLCKQIDSILNTNFNTNYDLYILSRKYLYEIF
;
A
#
# COMPACT_ATOMS: atom_id res chain seq x y z
N MET A 1 13.12 -25.47 -4.21
CA MET A 1 13.09 -24.94 -4.01
C MET A 1 13.02 -24.97 -4.03
N PRO A 2 12.82 -25.28 -4.25
CA PRO A 2 12.69 -24.90 -4.19
C PRO A 2 12.50 -24.20 -4.05
N PHE A 3 12.48 -23.94 -4.03
CA PHE A 3 12.29 -22.84 -3.91
C PHE A 3 12.68 -22.25 -4.46
N GLN A 4 13.18 -22.33 -5.01
CA GLN A 4 13.51 -21.55 -5.62
C GLN A 4 13.04 -20.90 -6.21
N ILE A 5 12.54 -21.29 -6.68
CA ILE A 5 11.87 -20.59 -7.26
C ILE A 5 11.09 -19.87 -6.61
N LYS A 6 10.88 -20.03 -5.68
CA LYS A 6 10.15 -19.34 -4.97
C LYS A 6 10.55 -18.04 -4.83
N GLN A 7 11.68 -17.70 -4.79
CA GLN A 7 12.07 -16.44 -4.63
C GLN A 7 11.79 -15.58 -5.71
N ASN A 8 12.02 -15.99 -6.86
CA ASN A 8 11.72 -15.18 -7.97
C ASN A 8 10.30 -14.96 -8.14
N THR A 9 9.54 -15.91 -7.77
CA THR A 9 8.13 -15.80 -7.80
C THR A 9 7.64 -14.65 -7.02
N LEU A 10 8.28 -14.38 -5.93
CA LEU A 10 7.86 -13.28 -5.12
C LEU A 10 7.93 -12.00 -5.87
N ASN A 11 8.98 -11.78 -6.61
CA ASN A 11 9.13 -10.55 -7.33
C ASN A 11 8.07 -10.39 -8.37
N LEU A 12 7.60 -11.47 -8.92
CA LEU A 12 6.61 -11.39 -9.96
C LEU A 12 5.22 -11.24 -9.42
N SER A 13 5.02 -11.63 -8.18
CA SER A 13 3.68 -11.72 -7.66
C SER A 13 3.07 -10.45 -7.15
N VAL A 14 3.85 -9.53 -6.66
CA VAL A 14 3.28 -8.38 -5.97
C VAL A 14 3.90 -7.08 -6.46
N PRO A 15 3.19 -6.34 -7.29
CA PRO A 15 3.68 -5.03 -7.76
C PRO A 15 3.82 -4.06 -6.59
N ILE A 16 4.76 -3.17 -6.71
CA ILE A 16 5.02 -2.20 -5.66
C ILE A 16 3.83 -1.30 -5.38
N GLU A 17 3.04 -0.97 -6.40
CA GLU A 17 1.86 -0.14 -6.21
C GLU A 17 0.86 -0.85 -5.30
N ARG A 18 0.75 -2.16 -5.46
CA ARG A 18 -0.18 -2.93 -4.66
C ARG A 18 0.27 -2.99 -3.21
N LEU A 19 1.58 -3.10 -2.99
CA LEU A 19 2.11 -3.12 -1.63
C LEU A 19 1.93 -1.77 -0.96
N THR A 20 2.20 -0.70 -1.69
CA THR A 20 2.05 0.64 -1.16
C THR A 20 0.59 0.91 -0.81
N GLY A 21 -0.31 0.53 -1.71
CA GLY A 21 -1.74 0.71 -1.48
C GLY A 21 -2.22 -0.07 -0.27
N ALA A 22 -1.76 -1.31 -0.14
CA ALA A 22 -2.15 -2.16 0.97
C ALA A 22 -1.64 -1.57 2.30
N TYR A 23 -0.43 -1.04 2.29
CA TYR A 23 0.14 -0.43 3.48
C TYR A 23 -0.77 0.71 3.98
N TYR A 24 -1.14 1.62 3.08
CA TYR A 24 -1.95 2.76 3.50
C TYR A 24 -3.36 2.35 3.87
N ARG A 25 -3.91 1.34 3.21
CA ARG A 25 -5.22 0.85 3.58
C ARG A 25 -5.20 0.29 4.99
N ILE A 26 -4.16 -0.47 5.33
CA ILE A 26 -4.02 -1.04 6.67
C ILE A 26 -3.88 0.07 7.70
N GLN A 27 -3.04 1.06 7.43
CA GLN A 27 -2.84 2.16 8.38
C GLN A 27 -4.14 2.95 8.57
N ARG A 28 -4.86 3.18 7.49
CA ARG A 28 -6.12 3.91 7.55
C ARG A 28 -7.17 3.15 8.37
N THR A 29 -7.33 1.86 8.09
CA THR A 29 -8.36 1.07 8.78
C THR A 29 -8.02 0.86 10.25
N LYS A 30 -6.75 0.76 10.59
CA LYS A 30 -6.36 0.64 11.99
C LYS A 30 -6.76 1.86 12.79
N GLN A 31 -6.88 3.00 12.13
CA GLN A 31 -7.26 4.24 12.80
C GLN A 31 -8.74 4.51 12.66
N ASN A 32 -9.50 3.56 12.10
CA ASN A 32 -10.94 3.70 11.91
C ASN A 32 -11.31 4.90 11.04
N ILE A 33 -10.48 5.19 10.05
CA ILE A 33 -10.75 6.28 9.12
C ILE A 33 -11.34 5.68 7.85
N SER A 34 -12.50 6.18 7.44
CA SER A 34 -13.15 5.65 6.24
C SER A 34 -12.43 6.13 4.99
N LEU A 35 -12.63 5.38 3.91
CA LEU A 35 -12.05 5.75 2.63
C LEU A 35 -12.56 7.13 2.21
N SER A 36 -13.85 7.38 2.42
CA SER A 36 -14.44 8.68 2.08
C SER A 36 -13.81 9.82 2.86
N CYS A 37 -13.54 9.57 4.13
CA CYS A 37 -12.94 10.58 4.98
C CYS A 37 -11.53 10.93 4.50
N LEU A 38 -10.72 9.91 4.22
CA LEU A 38 -9.37 10.16 3.75
C LEU A 38 -9.37 10.85 2.39
N ALA A 39 -10.26 10.41 1.49
CA ALA A 39 -10.35 11.02 0.17
C ALA A 39 -10.69 12.49 0.29
N LYS A 40 -11.60 12.83 1.20
CA LYS A 40 -12.00 14.20 1.41
C LYS A 40 -10.83 15.05 1.90
N GLU A 41 -10.07 14.50 2.85
CA GLU A 41 -8.90 15.20 3.38
C GLU A 41 -7.86 15.43 2.28
N LEU A 42 -7.73 14.48 1.39
CA LEU A 42 -6.78 14.58 0.29
C LEU A 42 -7.33 15.36 -0.90
N ARG A 43 -8.61 15.77 -0.82
CA ARG A 43 -9.29 16.49 -1.89
C ARG A 43 -9.27 15.71 -3.19
N MET A 44 -9.52 14.42 -3.10
CA MET A 44 -9.55 13.57 -4.27
C MET A 44 -10.81 12.74 -4.32
N ASN A 45 -11.07 12.21 -5.49
CA ASN A 45 -12.20 11.35 -5.71
C ASN A 45 -12.01 10.03 -4.94
N LYS A 46 -13.07 9.57 -4.29
CA LYS A 46 -13.02 8.34 -3.52
C LYS A 46 -12.65 7.13 -4.38
N GLY A 47 -13.17 7.08 -5.61
CA GLY A 47 -12.83 5.98 -6.52
C GLY A 47 -11.36 5.97 -6.87
N PHE A 48 -10.77 7.15 -7.04
CA PHE A 48 -9.35 7.24 -7.34
C PHE A 48 -8.53 6.72 -6.15
N LEU A 49 -8.90 7.11 -4.94
CA LEU A 49 -8.20 6.63 -3.76
C LEU A 49 -8.36 5.12 -3.61
N SER A 50 -9.55 4.61 -3.91
CA SER A 50 -9.80 3.17 -3.87
C SER A 50 -8.87 2.44 -4.85
N ASP A 51 -8.71 2.99 -6.06
CA ASP A 51 -7.81 2.38 -7.04
C ASP A 51 -6.38 2.37 -6.55
N LEU A 52 -5.95 3.44 -5.88
CA LEU A 52 -4.60 3.50 -5.32
C LEU A 52 -4.42 2.43 -4.24
N GLU A 53 -5.39 2.29 -3.36
CA GLU A 53 -5.29 1.30 -2.28
C GLU A 53 -5.32 -0.13 -2.81
N ASN A 54 -5.92 -0.33 -3.98
CA ASN A 54 -6.00 -1.67 -4.58
C ASN A 54 -4.89 -1.93 -5.60
N GLY A 55 -3.96 -1.00 -5.73
CA GLY A 55 -2.81 -1.21 -6.60
C GLY A 55 -3.09 -1.07 -8.07
N LYS A 56 -4.19 -0.41 -8.43
CA LYS A 56 -4.57 -0.24 -9.82
C LYS A 56 -3.97 0.99 -10.47
N ARG A 57 -3.34 1.84 -9.69
CA ARG A 57 -2.74 3.07 -10.18
C ARG A 57 -1.45 3.34 -9.45
N HIS A 58 -0.56 4.09 -10.11
CA HIS A 58 0.65 4.57 -9.45
C HIS A 58 0.28 5.74 -8.54
N PHE A 59 0.96 5.84 -7.42
CA PHE A 59 0.75 6.97 -6.53
C PHE A 59 1.37 8.21 -7.16
N PRO A 60 0.61 9.29 -7.28
CA PRO A 60 1.18 10.55 -7.79
C PRO A 60 2.30 11.04 -6.87
N ASP A 61 3.23 11.79 -7.44
CA ASP A 61 4.34 12.33 -6.68
C ASP A 61 3.84 13.16 -5.52
N GLY A 62 4.44 12.94 -4.36
CA GLY A 62 4.09 13.70 -3.17
C GLY A 62 2.86 13.21 -2.43
N LEU A 63 2.07 12.34 -3.04
CA LEU A 63 0.85 11.89 -2.38
C LEU A 63 1.13 11.08 -1.13
N CYS A 64 2.16 10.24 -1.18
CA CYS A 64 2.51 9.43 -0.01
C CYS A 64 2.84 10.31 1.19
N LYS A 65 3.52 11.42 0.96
CA LYS A 65 3.83 12.33 2.06
C LYS A 65 2.58 12.96 2.62
N GLN A 66 1.61 13.27 1.76
CA GLN A 66 0.35 13.83 2.21
C GLN A 66 -0.42 12.82 3.06
N ILE A 67 -0.46 11.59 2.62
CA ILE A 67 -1.16 10.55 3.37
C ILE A 67 -0.45 10.31 4.70
N ASP A 68 0.88 10.26 4.68
CA ASP A 68 1.65 10.07 5.91
C ASP A 68 1.35 11.18 6.91
N SER A 69 1.20 12.40 6.43
CA SER A 69 0.89 13.53 7.29
C SER A 69 -0.49 13.36 7.94
N ILE A 70 -1.46 12.93 7.16
CA ILE A 70 -2.83 12.76 7.67
C ILE A 70 -2.93 11.57 8.61
N LEU A 71 -2.29 10.46 8.26
CA LEU A 71 -2.38 9.25 9.06
C LEU A 71 -1.33 9.17 10.15
N ASN A 72 -0.43 10.14 10.19
CA ASN A 72 0.67 10.17 11.14
C ASN A 72 1.53 8.92 11.00
N THR A 73 1.89 8.62 9.77
CA THR A 73 2.73 7.48 9.46
C THR A 73 4.02 7.98 8.81
N ASN A 74 4.97 7.07 8.63
CA ASN A 74 6.23 7.42 8.03
C ASN A 74 6.66 6.23 7.17
N PHE A 75 6.17 6.23 5.94
CA PHE A 75 6.39 5.10 5.04
C PHE A 75 7.84 5.08 4.58
N ASN A 76 8.57 4.07 5.00
CA ASN A 76 9.94 3.88 4.56
C ASN A 76 9.91 2.87 3.41
N THR A 77 10.04 3.36 2.20
CA THR A 77 9.90 2.54 1.01
C THR A 77 10.75 1.27 1.05
N ASN A 78 11.98 1.39 1.49
CA ASN A 78 12.86 0.23 1.46
C ASN A 78 12.50 -0.81 2.51
N TYR A 79 12.32 -0.36 3.73
CA TYR A 79 12.07 -1.29 4.82
C TYR A 79 10.63 -1.75 4.87
N ASP A 80 9.69 -0.81 4.76
CA ASP A 80 8.28 -1.13 4.89
C ASP A 80 7.78 -2.01 3.75
N LEU A 81 8.26 -1.77 2.54
CA LEU A 81 7.86 -2.61 1.43
C LEU A 81 8.41 -4.01 1.57
N TYR A 82 9.61 -4.15 2.11
CA TYR A 82 10.19 -5.45 2.31
C TYR A 82 9.36 -6.26 3.32
N ILE A 83 9.06 -5.65 4.45
CA ILE A 83 8.30 -6.31 5.49
C ILE A 83 6.88 -6.62 5.01
N LEU A 84 6.24 -5.67 4.36
CA LEU A 84 4.89 -5.84 3.86
C LEU A 84 4.84 -6.92 2.80
N SER A 85 5.84 -6.98 1.95
CA SER A 85 5.91 -7.97 0.90
C SER A 85 5.92 -9.37 1.50
N ARG A 86 6.75 -9.59 2.52
CA ARG A 86 6.81 -10.89 3.16
C ARG A 86 5.49 -11.26 3.79
N LYS A 87 4.89 -10.31 4.51
CA LYS A 87 3.62 -10.57 5.17
C LYS A 87 2.52 -10.83 4.16
N TYR A 88 2.50 -10.04 3.09
CA TYR A 88 1.48 -10.17 2.07
C TYR A 88 1.56 -11.54 1.40
N LEU A 89 2.76 -11.99 1.12
CA LEU A 89 2.94 -13.27 0.48
C LEU A 89 2.53 -14.42 1.39
N TYR A 90 2.84 -14.31 2.66
CA TYR A 90 2.42 -15.34 3.59
C TYR A 90 0.91 -15.38 3.74
N GLU A 91 0.27 -14.24 3.71
CA GLU A 91 -1.18 -14.19 3.86
C GLU A 91 -1.93 -14.56 2.61
N ILE A 92 -1.33 -14.30 1.47
CA ILE A 92 -1.98 -14.56 0.19
C ILE A 92 -1.69 -15.98 -0.27
N PHE A 93 -0.50 -16.42 -0.09
CA PHE A 93 -0.08 -17.74 -0.49
C PHE A 93 0.20 -18.64 0.69
#